data_1df49767c24d2cdb77d5095b1d07a4c5
#
_entry.id   1df49767c24d2cdb77d5095b1d07a4c5
#
_cell.length_a   1.000
_cell.length_b   1.000
_cell.length_c   1.000
_cell.angle_alpha   90.00
_cell.angle_beta   90.00
_cell.angle_gamma   90.00
#
_symmetry.space_group_name_H-M   'P 1'
#
loop_
_entity.id
_entity.type
_entity.pdbx_description
1 polymer ?
#
loop_
_entity_poly.entity_id
_entity_poly.type
_entity_poly.pdbx_seq_one_letter_code
_entity_poly.pdbx_strand_id
1 'polypeptide(L)'
;MTSDSQMTSGWARWRNTHLQLPLAAFNLVLSDDDYDSLLAGSNTSRRSLPRKIAQRALWFWPSIDAASGWAEADLEKAWTPAHYNRPEHTRLVSKIIDEIPLDASLMELGCNRGTDMNFLYLAGYRDFKGVDASGAGLREFALAYPETWACADIRHDLFQRYLMKQASQSVDFIYSNGATIELVHPSFPIVKEICRVARSGVLLELHLTGHIPRDYLWQFKRNGFSVKYSTQVEDSVDSSHLIFFARD
;
A
#
# COMPACT_ATOMS: atom_id res chain seq x y z
N MET A 1 3.87 29.23 -2.15
CA MET A 1 2.50 28.74 -2.47
C MET A 1 2.38 28.38 -3.97
N THR A 2 3.29 27.65 -4.58
CA THR A 2 3.25 27.34 -6.03
C THR A 2 3.77 25.94 -6.38
N SER A 3 4.16 25.08 -5.42
CA SER A 3 4.72 23.75 -5.71
C SER A 3 3.69 22.62 -5.77
N ASP A 4 2.58 22.73 -5.07
CA ASP A 4 1.55 21.68 -5.04
C ASP A 4 0.77 21.56 -6.37
N SER A 5 0.63 22.66 -7.12
CA SER A 5 -0.13 22.64 -8.37
C SER A 5 0.57 21.94 -9.54
N GLN A 6 1.92 21.84 -9.52
CA GLN A 6 2.66 21.19 -10.61
C GLN A 6 2.78 19.67 -10.44
N MET A 7 2.82 19.18 -9.21
CA MET A 7 2.87 17.75 -8.92
C MET A 7 1.55 17.05 -9.21
N THR A 8 0.44 17.70 -8.85
CA THR A 8 -0.90 17.25 -9.24
C THR A 8 -1.07 17.19 -10.75
N SER A 9 -0.36 18.04 -11.53
CA SER A 9 -0.49 18.05 -12.99
C SER A 9 0.15 16.85 -13.70
N GLY A 10 1.29 16.35 -13.24
CA GLY A 10 2.00 15.20 -13.84
C GLY A 10 1.28 13.89 -13.54
N TRP A 11 0.97 13.65 -12.28
CA TRP A 11 0.23 12.48 -11.81
C TRP A 11 -1.23 12.50 -12.29
N ALA A 12 -1.93 13.63 -12.18
CA ALA A 12 -3.28 13.77 -12.69
C ALA A 12 -3.32 13.59 -14.22
N ARG A 13 -2.31 14.06 -14.95
CA ARG A 13 -2.20 13.86 -16.39
C ARG A 13 -1.96 12.39 -16.71
N TRP A 14 -1.03 11.73 -16.03
CA TRP A 14 -0.76 10.30 -16.19
C TRP A 14 -2.00 9.45 -15.81
N ARG A 15 -2.61 9.71 -14.65
CA ARG A 15 -3.85 9.08 -14.20
C ARG A 15 -4.96 9.26 -15.25
N ASN A 16 -5.17 10.49 -15.71
CA ASN A 16 -6.22 10.78 -16.67
C ASN A 16 -5.97 10.18 -18.05
N THR A 17 -4.71 10.04 -18.50
CA THR A 17 -4.39 9.48 -19.80
C THR A 17 -4.43 7.93 -19.80
N HIS A 18 -4.03 7.29 -18.70
CA HIS A 18 -3.81 5.84 -18.66
C HIS A 18 -4.86 5.07 -17.83
N LEU A 19 -5.59 5.76 -16.94
CA LEU A 19 -6.57 5.13 -16.03
C LEU A 19 -8.03 5.53 -16.26
N GLN A 20 -8.34 6.47 -17.16
CA GLN A 20 -9.74 6.92 -17.35
C GLN A 20 -10.69 5.79 -17.75
N LEU A 21 -10.25 4.87 -18.60
CA LEU A 21 -11.05 3.70 -18.98
C LEU A 21 -11.18 2.68 -17.83
N PRO A 22 -10.09 2.33 -17.11
CA PRO A 22 -10.19 1.52 -15.90
C PRO A 22 -11.04 2.13 -14.79
N LEU A 23 -11.00 3.45 -14.56
CA LEU A 23 -11.82 4.13 -13.55
C LEU A 23 -13.31 4.08 -13.91
N ALA A 24 -13.68 4.25 -15.19
CA ALA A 24 -15.06 4.07 -15.63
C ALA A 24 -15.53 2.62 -15.45
N ALA A 25 -14.66 1.64 -15.70
CA ALA A 25 -14.92 0.22 -15.42
C ALA A 25 -14.93 -0.08 -13.91
N PHE A 26 -14.22 0.70 -13.11
CA PHE A 26 -14.13 0.57 -11.66
C PHE A 26 -15.39 1.02 -10.93
N ASN A 27 -15.98 2.13 -11.30
CA ASN A 27 -17.29 2.54 -10.79
C ASN A 27 -18.38 1.49 -11.06
N LEU A 28 -18.13 0.56 -12.01
CA LEU A 28 -18.93 -0.66 -12.23
C LEU A 28 -18.53 -1.81 -11.29
N VAL A 29 -17.37 -1.75 -10.63
CA VAL A 29 -16.86 -2.85 -9.78
C VAL A 29 -17.15 -2.63 -8.30
N LEU A 30 -16.87 -1.43 -7.77
CA LEU A 30 -17.09 -1.05 -6.37
C LEU A 30 -17.21 0.48 -6.31
N SER A 31 -18.25 1.01 -5.69
CA SER A 31 -18.34 2.41 -5.28
C SER A 31 -17.76 2.57 -3.87
N ASP A 32 -17.48 3.80 -3.45
CA ASP A 32 -17.08 4.09 -2.07
C ASP A 32 -18.16 3.60 -1.07
N ASP A 33 -19.45 3.81 -1.39
CA ASP A 33 -20.57 3.32 -0.61
C ASP A 33 -20.59 1.78 -0.48
N ASP A 34 -20.13 1.05 -1.50
CA ASP A 34 -19.99 -0.42 -1.44
C ASP A 34 -18.89 -0.83 -0.46
N TYR A 35 -17.79 -0.06 -0.38
CA TYR A 35 -16.69 -0.34 0.55
C TYR A 35 -17.10 -0.04 1.98
N ASP A 36 -17.71 1.11 2.22
CA ASP A 36 -18.23 1.49 3.54
C ASP A 36 -19.27 0.50 4.04
N SER A 37 -20.14 0.03 3.17
CA SER A 37 -21.11 -1.01 3.48
C SER A 37 -20.47 -2.35 3.84
N LEU A 38 -19.39 -2.74 3.14
CA LEU A 38 -18.64 -3.96 3.42
C LEU A 38 -17.86 -3.85 4.74
N LEU A 39 -17.25 -2.70 5.02
CA LEU A 39 -16.55 -2.41 6.28
C LEU A 39 -17.51 -2.36 7.48
N ALA A 40 -18.73 -1.84 7.28
CA ALA A 40 -19.78 -1.84 8.29
C ALA A 40 -20.39 -3.25 8.56
N GLY A 41 -19.88 -4.30 7.90
CA GLY A 41 -20.35 -5.67 8.10
C GLY A 41 -21.69 -6.00 7.42
N SER A 42 -22.16 -5.14 6.52
CA SER A 42 -23.36 -5.43 5.76
C SER A 42 -23.10 -6.53 4.71
N ASN A 43 -23.94 -7.54 4.70
CA ASN A 43 -23.77 -8.76 3.90
C ASN A 43 -24.18 -8.57 2.42
N THR A 44 -23.82 -7.43 1.82
CA THR A 44 -24.16 -7.08 0.42
C THR A 44 -23.30 -7.77 -0.63
N SER A 45 -22.54 -8.77 -0.28
CA SER A 45 -21.48 -9.39 -1.08
C SER A 45 -21.92 -10.33 -2.21
N ARG A 46 -23.17 -10.26 -2.69
CA ARG A 46 -23.51 -10.92 -3.95
C ARG A 46 -23.01 -10.07 -5.12
N ARG A 47 -21.74 -10.25 -5.46
CA ARG A 47 -21.17 -9.63 -6.65
C ARG A 47 -22.03 -9.92 -7.88
N SER A 48 -22.52 -8.86 -8.50
CA SER A 48 -23.22 -8.98 -9.77
C SER A 48 -22.28 -9.58 -10.82
N LEU A 49 -22.83 -10.36 -11.75
CA LEU A 49 -22.08 -10.93 -12.87
C LEU A 49 -21.29 -9.85 -13.65
N PRO A 50 -21.84 -8.65 -13.93
CA PRO A 50 -21.10 -7.54 -14.55
C PRO A 50 -19.83 -7.16 -13.80
N ARG A 51 -19.84 -7.10 -12.45
CA ARG A 51 -18.66 -6.78 -11.64
C ARG A 51 -17.55 -7.81 -11.79
N LYS A 52 -17.90 -9.10 -11.84
CA LYS A 52 -16.94 -10.20 -12.08
C LYS A 52 -16.31 -10.11 -13.47
N ILE A 53 -17.08 -9.73 -14.47
CA ILE A 53 -16.61 -9.56 -15.86
C ILE A 53 -15.68 -8.35 -15.95
N ALA A 54 -16.05 -7.20 -15.37
CA ALA A 54 -15.23 -6.00 -15.36
C ALA A 54 -13.88 -6.25 -14.66
N GLN A 55 -13.89 -6.95 -13.52
CA GLN A 55 -12.67 -7.31 -12.80
C GLN A 55 -11.74 -8.22 -13.63
N ARG A 56 -12.30 -9.15 -14.40
CA ARG A 56 -11.52 -9.99 -15.33
C ARG A 56 -11.02 -9.21 -16.54
N ALA A 57 -11.76 -8.23 -17.04
CA ALA A 57 -11.33 -7.39 -18.15
C ALA A 57 -10.08 -6.56 -17.80
N LEU A 58 -9.90 -6.18 -16.53
CA LEU A 58 -8.69 -5.51 -16.06
C LEU A 58 -7.41 -6.37 -16.18
N TRP A 59 -7.52 -7.69 -16.23
CA TRP A 59 -6.40 -8.61 -16.45
C TRP A 59 -5.77 -8.49 -17.84
N PHE A 60 -6.54 -8.03 -18.81
CA PHE A 60 -6.09 -7.82 -20.20
C PHE A 60 -5.60 -6.40 -20.45
N TRP A 61 -5.59 -5.55 -19.40
CA TRP A 61 -5.09 -4.18 -19.53
C TRP A 61 -3.58 -4.22 -19.77
N PRO A 62 -3.04 -3.38 -20.69
CA PRO A 62 -1.60 -3.28 -20.87
C PRO A 62 -0.93 -2.97 -19.54
N SER A 63 0.19 -3.64 -19.27
CA SER A 63 0.95 -3.39 -18.04
C SER A 63 1.32 -1.92 -18.00
N ILE A 64 0.75 -1.19 -17.06
CA ILE A 64 1.20 0.13 -16.73
C ILE A 64 2.45 -0.10 -15.90
N ASP A 65 3.60 0.29 -16.42
CA ASP A 65 4.83 0.27 -15.65
C ASP A 65 4.82 1.46 -14.67
N ALA A 66 3.96 1.38 -13.67
CA ALA A 66 3.89 2.36 -12.61
C ALA A 66 5.21 2.42 -11.81
N ALA A 67 5.96 1.32 -11.81
CA ALA A 67 7.24 1.25 -11.11
C ALA A 67 8.32 2.11 -11.78
N SER A 68 8.33 2.24 -13.12
CA SER A 68 9.28 3.13 -13.79
C SER A 68 9.03 4.59 -13.43
N GLY A 69 7.78 5.01 -13.38
CA GLY A 69 7.41 6.38 -12.97
C GLY A 69 7.87 6.73 -11.55
N TRP A 70 7.81 5.78 -10.63
CA TRP A 70 8.31 5.98 -9.25
C TRP A 70 9.83 5.88 -9.14
N ALA A 71 10.47 4.98 -9.90
CA ALA A 71 11.91 4.85 -9.93
C ALA A 71 12.61 6.11 -10.47
N GLU A 72 11.94 6.82 -11.40
CA GLU A 72 12.43 8.04 -12.04
C GLU A 72 11.91 9.33 -11.38
N ALA A 73 10.98 9.23 -10.43
CA ALA A 73 10.41 10.39 -9.75
C ALA A 73 11.53 11.21 -9.07
N ASP A 74 11.54 12.52 -9.31
CA ASP A 74 12.38 13.47 -8.58
C ASP A 74 11.87 13.60 -7.14
N LEU A 75 12.32 12.69 -6.29
CA LEU A 75 11.89 12.58 -4.92
C LEU A 75 12.24 13.78 -4.06
N GLU A 76 13.27 14.54 -4.45
CA GLU A 76 13.67 15.76 -3.73
C GLU A 76 12.57 16.82 -3.73
N LYS A 77 11.77 16.86 -4.81
CA LYS A 77 10.66 17.82 -4.94
C LYS A 77 9.32 17.28 -4.46
N ALA A 78 9.12 15.96 -4.57
CA ALA A 78 7.82 15.35 -4.35
C ALA A 78 7.54 14.99 -2.89
N TRP A 79 8.56 14.51 -2.17
CA TRP A 79 8.38 13.85 -0.88
C TRP A 79 9.39 14.36 0.14
N THR A 80 9.24 15.63 0.54
CA THR A 80 10.12 16.22 1.56
C THR A 80 9.88 15.60 2.94
N PRO A 81 10.87 15.62 3.86
CA PRO A 81 10.66 15.18 5.26
C PRO A 81 9.46 15.86 5.94
N ALA A 82 9.18 17.13 5.58
CA ALA A 82 8.01 17.84 6.08
C ALA A 82 6.68 17.23 5.62
N HIS A 83 6.64 16.58 4.46
CA HIS A 83 5.44 15.87 4.00
C HIS A 83 5.14 14.65 4.88
N TYR A 84 6.17 13.86 5.21
CA TYR A 84 6.02 12.65 6.02
C TYR A 84 5.83 12.91 7.53
N ASN A 85 6.21 14.09 8.03
CA ASN A 85 6.02 14.46 9.44
C ASN A 85 4.62 15.02 9.76
N ARG A 86 3.66 14.86 8.85
CA ARG A 86 2.27 15.25 9.11
C ARG A 86 1.57 14.18 9.96
N PRO A 87 0.65 14.58 10.87
CA PRO A 87 -0.08 13.62 11.72
C PRO A 87 -0.81 12.53 10.95
N GLU A 88 -1.33 12.84 9.77
CA GLU A 88 -2.01 11.90 8.88
C GLU A 88 -1.10 10.76 8.42
N HIS A 89 0.19 11.02 8.20
CA HIS A 89 1.17 9.99 7.79
C HIS A 89 1.65 9.12 8.95
N THR A 90 1.42 9.53 10.19
CA THR A 90 1.82 8.74 11.38
C THR A 90 0.74 7.78 11.86
N ARG A 91 -0.47 7.82 11.31
CA ARG A 91 -1.61 6.98 11.77
C ARG A 91 -1.32 5.49 11.65
N LEU A 92 -0.77 5.07 10.50
CA LEU A 92 -0.38 3.68 10.28
C LEU A 92 0.67 3.25 11.31
N VAL A 93 1.70 4.05 11.51
CA VAL A 93 2.77 3.79 12.49
C VAL A 93 2.21 3.73 13.90
N SER A 94 1.37 4.68 14.29
CA SER A 94 0.70 4.68 15.61
C SER A 94 -0.10 3.40 15.81
N LYS A 95 -0.84 2.97 14.79
CA LYS A 95 -1.63 1.74 14.86
C LYS A 95 -0.76 0.49 14.98
N ILE A 96 0.42 0.47 14.34
CA ILE A 96 1.40 -0.61 14.53
C ILE A 96 1.86 -0.65 15.98
N ILE A 97 2.24 0.48 16.55
CA ILE A 97 2.73 0.59 17.93
C ILE A 97 1.65 0.11 18.93
N ASP A 98 0.40 0.43 18.69
CA ASP A 98 -0.72 0.07 19.57
C ASP A 98 -1.08 -1.43 19.54
N GLU A 99 -0.90 -2.09 18.40
CA GLU A 99 -1.49 -3.41 18.14
C GLU A 99 -0.44 -4.53 17.98
N ILE A 100 0.81 -4.20 17.66
CA ILE A 100 1.82 -5.19 17.27
C ILE A 100 2.92 -5.27 18.33
N PRO A 101 3.30 -6.47 18.80
CA PRO A 101 4.37 -6.64 19.77
C PRO A 101 5.72 -6.13 19.25
N LEU A 102 6.57 -5.60 20.16
CA LEU A 102 7.88 -5.02 19.81
C LEU A 102 8.89 -6.03 19.26
N ASP A 103 8.72 -7.31 19.57
CA ASP A 103 9.56 -8.40 19.09
C ASP A 103 9.09 -9.00 17.75
N ALA A 104 8.02 -8.45 17.17
CA ALA A 104 7.52 -8.88 15.88
C ALA A 104 8.46 -8.47 14.74
N SER A 105 8.62 -9.37 13.75
CA SER A 105 9.25 -9.05 12.48
C SER A 105 8.29 -8.28 11.57
N LEU A 106 8.75 -7.15 11.05
CA LEU A 106 7.97 -6.22 10.24
C LEU A 106 8.51 -6.14 8.81
N MET A 107 7.61 -6.09 7.82
CA MET A 107 7.99 -5.86 6.41
C MET A 107 7.21 -4.68 5.84
N GLU A 108 7.93 -3.68 5.34
CA GLU A 108 7.35 -2.54 4.62
C GLU A 108 7.42 -2.74 3.11
N LEU A 109 6.28 -2.63 2.44
CA LEU A 109 6.19 -2.58 0.99
C LEU A 109 6.10 -1.12 0.55
N GLY A 110 7.12 -0.65 -0.17
CA GLY A 110 7.25 0.75 -0.55
C GLY A 110 7.88 1.61 0.54
N CYS A 111 9.03 1.19 1.10
CA CYS A 111 9.64 1.85 2.25
C CYS A 111 10.32 3.20 1.92
N ASN A 112 10.50 3.53 0.65
CA ASN A 112 11.01 4.81 0.16
C ASN A 112 12.17 5.35 1.00
N ARG A 113 12.01 6.50 1.67
CA ARG A 113 12.99 7.17 2.55
C ARG A 113 13.08 6.58 3.96
N GLY A 114 12.30 5.53 4.27
CA GLY A 114 12.32 4.83 5.55
C GLY A 114 11.75 5.60 6.74
N THR A 115 10.94 6.61 6.50
CA THR A 115 10.40 7.46 7.57
C THR A 115 9.53 6.65 8.54
N ASP A 116 8.60 5.83 8.04
CA ASP A 116 7.72 5.01 8.87
C ASP A 116 8.54 3.97 9.65
N MET A 117 9.50 3.33 8.97
CA MET A 117 10.41 2.37 9.61
C MET A 117 11.26 3.02 10.70
N ASN A 118 11.72 4.27 10.49
CA ASN A 118 12.46 5.01 11.50
C ASN A 118 11.59 5.35 12.72
N PHE A 119 10.34 5.73 12.54
CA PHE A 119 9.43 5.93 13.67
C PHE A 119 9.24 4.65 14.48
N LEU A 120 9.08 3.51 13.81
CA LEU A 120 8.98 2.19 14.47
C LEU A 120 10.29 1.81 15.17
N TYR A 121 11.46 2.11 14.58
CA TYR A 121 12.75 1.91 15.22
C TYR A 121 12.87 2.72 16.52
N LEU A 122 12.47 3.99 16.50
CA LEU A 122 12.47 4.85 17.69
C LEU A 122 11.49 4.35 18.75
N ALA A 123 10.39 3.72 18.35
CA ALA A 123 9.44 3.07 19.25
C ALA A 123 9.94 1.73 19.84
N GLY A 124 11.06 1.19 19.35
CA GLY A 124 11.70 0.00 19.92
C GLY A 124 11.72 -1.25 19.06
N TYR A 125 11.07 -1.25 17.87
CA TYR A 125 11.17 -2.39 16.93
C TYR A 125 12.58 -2.54 16.36
N ARG A 126 12.99 -3.78 16.01
CA ARG A 126 14.35 -4.06 15.55
C ARG A 126 14.46 -5.03 14.39
N ASP A 127 13.43 -5.81 14.10
CA ASP A 127 13.43 -6.79 12.99
C ASP A 127 12.64 -6.24 11.80
N PHE A 128 13.36 -5.63 10.86
CA PHE A 128 12.76 -4.98 9.69
C PHE A 128 13.22 -5.60 8.38
N LYS A 129 12.25 -5.73 7.47
CA LYS A 129 12.48 -5.92 6.05
C LYS A 129 11.81 -4.78 5.28
N GLY A 130 12.44 -4.33 4.20
CA GLY A 130 11.87 -3.29 3.36
C GLY A 130 12.19 -3.49 1.90
N VAL A 131 11.29 -3.06 1.03
CA VAL A 131 11.51 -3.06 -0.42
C VAL A 131 10.95 -1.80 -1.04
N ASP A 132 11.71 -1.20 -1.94
CA ASP A 132 11.28 -0.07 -2.76
C ASP A 132 11.90 -0.11 -4.15
N ALA A 133 11.16 0.39 -5.15
CA ALA A 133 11.63 0.54 -6.53
C ALA A 133 12.52 1.78 -6.72
N SER A 134 12.48 2.73 -5.79
CA SER A 134 13.23 3.98 -5.86
C SER A 134 14.61 3.85 -5.23
N GLY A 135 15.63 3.68 -6.07
CA GLY A 135 17.02 3.71 -5.59
C GLY A 135 17.43 5.06 -4.99
N ALA A 136 16.81 6.16 -5.40
CA ALA A 136 17.05 7.49 -4.82
C ALA A 136 16.48 7.56 -3.39
N GLY A 137 15.23 7.12 -3.19
CA GLY A 137 14.62 7.05 -1.86
C GLY A 137 15.44 6.20 -0.89
N LEU A 138 15.89 5.03 -1.32
CA LEU A 138 16.72 4.15 -0.49
C LEU A 138 18.08 4.74 -0.13
N ARG A 139 18.73 5.49 -1.03
CA ARG A 139 19.96 6.21 -0.68
C ARG A 139 19.73 7.27 0.38
N GLU A 140 18.62 8.00 0.29
CA GLU A 140 18.26 8.98 1.29
C GLU A 140 17.89 8.34 2.63
N PHE A 141 17.23 7.18 2.62
CA PHE A 141 16.97 6.38 3.81
C PHE A 141 18.28 6.07 4.55
N ALA A 142 19.27 5.51 3.84
CA ALA A 142 20.56 5.18 4.43
C ALA A 142 21.31 6.39 5.01
N LEU A 143 21.15 7.57 4.40
CA LEU A 143 21.79 8.82 4.87
C LEU A 143 21.05 9.46 6.04
N ALA A 144 19.72 9.50 5.98
CA ALA A 144 18.90 10.18 6.98
C ALA A 144 18.74 9.35 8.27
N TYR A 145 18.67 8.02 8.17
CA TYR A 145 18.40 7.11 9.27
C TYR A 145 19.38 5.93 9.30
N PRO A 146 20.69 6.18 9.48
CA PRO A 146 21.73 5.16 9.37
C PRO A 146 21.57 4.01 10.38
N GLU A 147 21.07 4.28 11.58
CA GLU A 147 20.85 3.25 12.60
C GLU A 147 19.70 2.33 12.24
N THR A 148 18.58 2.88 11.74
CA THR A 148 17.45 2.11 11.26
C THR A 148 17.83 1.29 10.03
N TRP A 149 18.58 1.89 9.09
CA TRP A 149 19.10 1.21 7.91
C TRP A 149 19.99 0.01 8.28
N ALA A 150 20.87 0.17 9.28
CA ALA A 150 21.80 -0.87 9.70
C ALA A 150 21.12 -2.09 10.34
N CYS A 151 19.93 -1.93 10.91
CA CYS A 151 19.17 -3.03 11.50
C CYS A 151 18.12 -3.65 10.55
N ALA A 152 17.97 -3.10 9.34
CA ALA A 152 16.94 -3.50 8.39
C ALA A 152 17.51 -4.26 7.17
N ASP A 153 16.80 -5.30 6.71
CA ASP A 153 17.09 -5.95 5.42
C ASP A 153 16.32 -5.23 4.30
N ILE A 154 16.96 -4.22 3.70
CA ILE A 154 16.37 -3.37 2.67
C ILE A 154 16.78 -3.82 1.28
N ARG A 155 15.81 -3.86 0.36
CA ARG A 155 16.02 -4.29 -1.03
C ARG A 155 15.53 -3.25 -2.04
N HIS A 156 16.40 -2.92 -3.00
CA HIS A 156 16.02 -2.18 -4.19
C HIS A 156 15.46 -3.17 -5.23
N ASP A 157 14.15 -3.36 -5.23
CA ASP A 157 13.45 -4.28 -6.14
C ASP A 157 11.98 -3.87 -6.26
N LEU A 158 11.27 -4.48 -7.19
CA LEU A 158 9.80 -4.45 -7.22
C LEU A 158 9.23 -5.39 -6.16
N PHE A 159 8.23 -4.95 -5.39
CA PHE A 159 7.66 -5.82 -4.34
C PHE A 159 7.04 -7.10 -4.89
N GLN A 160 6.58 -7.14 -6.15
CA GLN A 160 6.14 -8.39 -6.77
C GLN A 160 7.27 -9.43 -6.80
N ARG A 161 8.46 -9.03 -7.29
CA ARG A 161 9.64 -9.91 -7.36
C ARG A 161 10.18 -10.25 -5.98
N TYR A 162 10.16 -9.26 -5.09
CA TYR A 162 10.63 -9.44 -3.72
C TYR A 162 9.77 -10.43 -2.94
N LEU A 163 8.43 -10.25 -2.96
CA LEU A 163 7.51 -11.15 -2.29
C LEU A 163 7.61 -12.59 -2.80
N MET A 164 7.73 -12.80 -4.12
CA MET A 164 7.89 -14.15 -4.69
C MET A 164 9.13 -14.89 -4.17
N LYS A 165 10.17 -14.17 -3.75
CA LYS A 165 11.41 -14.76 -3.20
C LYS A 165 11.30 -15.06 -1.69
N GLN A 166 10.29 -14.51 -0.99
CA GLN A 166 10.12 -14.75 0.44
C GLN A 166 9.48 -16.12 0.69
N ALA A 167 9.90 -16.77 1.78
CA ALA A 167 9.25 -17.98 2.24
C ALA A 167 7.85 -17.67 2.78
N SER A 168 6.95 -18.66 2.79
CA SER A 168 5.64 -18.52 3.43
C SER A 168 5.80 -18.27 4.92
N GLN A 169 4.99 -17.36 5.46
CA GLN A 169 4.98 -16.99 6.87
C GLN A 169 6.37 -16.59 7.42
N SER A 170 7.16 -15.88 6.59
CA SER A 170 8.55 -15.50 6.93
C SER A 170 8.67 -14.17 7.65
N VAL A 171 7.55 -13.45 7.85
CA VAL A 171 7.47 -12.20 8.60
C VAL A 171 6.15 -12.17 9.37
N ASP A 172 6.13 -11.58 10.57
CA ASP A 172 4.92 -11.55 11.39
C ASP A 172 3.88 -10.59 10.80
N PHE A 173 4.29 -9.39 10.46
CA PHE A 173 3.39 -8.38 9.91
C PHE A 173 3.96 -7.71 8.67
N ILE A 174 3.08 -7.46 7.70
CA ILE A 174 3.38 -6.66 6.52
C ILE A 174 2.58 -5.36 6.62
N TYR A 175 3.22 -4.23 6.29
CA TYR A 175 2.53 -2.95 6.22
C TYR A 175 2.91 -2.18 4.96
N SER A 176 2.05 -1.26 4.56
CA SER A 176 2.28 -0.36 3.44
C SER A 176 1.45 0.91 3.62
N ASN A 177 2.10 2.04 3.45
CA ASN A 177 1.51 3.36 3.57
C ASN A 177 1.21 3.91 2.18
N GLY A 178 -0.05 4.17 1.88
CA GLY A 178 -0.61 4.84 0.70
C GLY A 178 -0.05 4.48 -0.68
N ALA A 179 -0.89 4.49 -1.68
CA ALA A 179 -0.57 4.47 -3.12
C ALA A 179 0.51 3.45 -3.59
N THR A 180 0.64 2.32 -2.94
CA THR A 180 1.74 1.36 -3.15
C THR A 180 1.24 0.08 -3.82
N ILE A 181 0.53 -0.76 -3.09
CA ILE A 181 0.07 -2.05 -3.62
C ILE A 181 -1.05 -1.91 -4.65
N GLU A 182 -1.76 -0.80 -4.63
CA GLU A 182 -2.81 -0.45 -5.59
C GLU A 182 -2.27 -0.22 -7.00
N LEU A 183 -0.98 0.12 -7.13
CA LEU A 183 -0.30 0.33 -8.41
C LEU A 183 0.12 -0.97 -9.09
N VAL A 184 0.07 -2.09 -8.39
CA VAL A 184 0.45 -3.39 -8.93
C VAL A 184 -0.57 -3.84 -9.96
N HIS A 185 -0.10 -4.28 -11.14
CA HIS A 185 -0.97 -4.75 -12.22
C HIS A 185 -1.92 -5.87 -11.75
N PRO A 186 -3.20 -5.86 -12.15
CA PRO A 186 -4.21 -6.81 -11.67
C PRO A 186 -3.89 -8.28 -11.93
N SER A 187 -3.09 -8.58 -12.96
CA SER A 187 -2.65 -9.95 -13.26
C SER A 187 -1.74 -10.55 -12.20
N PHE A 188 -1.05 -9.71 -11.41
CA PHE A 188 -0.25 -10.19 -10.29
C PHE A 188 -1.10 -10.33 -9.03
N PRO A 189 -1.10 -11.50 -8.38
CA PRO A 189 -1.94 -11.79 -7.21
C PRO A 189 -1.33 -11.21 -5.93
N ILE A 190 -1.14 -9.88 -5.86
CA ILE A 190 -0.41 -9.20 -4.77
C ILE A 190 -0.96 -9.56 -3.39
N VAL A 191 -2.28 -9.56 -3.21
CA VAL A 191 -2.91 -9.90 -1.91
C VAL A 191 -2.61 -11.34 -1.51
N LYS A 192 -2.65 -12.29 -2.46
CA LYS A 192 -2.30 -13.69 -2.18
C LYS A 192 -0.85 -13.83 -1.72
N GLU A 193 0.07 -13.12 -2.36
CA GLU A 193 1.49 -13.15 -1.98
C GLU A 193 1.74 -12.48 -0.64
N ILE A 194 1.10 -11.35 -0.36
CA ILE A 194 1.13 -10.70 0.96
C ILE A 194 0.64 -11.68 2.03
N CYS A 195 -0.55 -12.28 1.84
CA CYS A 195 -1.10 -13.26 2.79
C CYS A 195 -0.24 -14.50 2.94
N ARG A 196 0.47 -14.93 1.90
CA ARG A 196 1.40 -16.06 1.96
C ARG A 196 2.60 -15.76 2.85
N VAL A 197 3.15 -14.55 2.73
CA VAL A 197 4.38 -14.13 3.41
C VAL A 197 4.12 -13.71 4.86
N ALA A 198 3.00 -13.00 5.13
CA ALA A 198 2.64 -12.58 6.48
C ALA A 198 2.19 -13.78 7.33
N ARG A 199 2.69 -13.85 8.58
CA ARG A 199 2.32 -14.89 9.55
C ARG A 199 1.05 -14.51 10.32
N SER A 200 0.96 -13.28 10.79
CA SER A 200 -0.05 -12.85 11.77
C SER A 200 -1.00 -11.78 11.24
N GLY A 201 -0.48 -10.78 10.51
CA GLY A 201 -1.33 -9.68 10.07
C GLY A 201 -0.75 -8.81 8.98
N VAL A 202 -1.61 -7.94 8.45
CA VAL A 202 -1.30 -6.98 7.39
C VAL A 202 -1.99 -5.66 7.69
N LEU A 203 -1.25 -4.56 7.74
CA LEU A 203 -1.78 -3.23 7.96
C LEU A 203 -1.53 -2.35 6.73
N LEU A 204 -2.59 -1.87 6.12
CA LEU A 204 -2.52 -1.12 4.86
C LEU A 204 -3.27 0.20 4.97
N GLU A 205 -2.67 1.26 4.48
CA GLU A 205 -3.41 2.44 4.06
C GLU A 205 -3.70 2.34 2.57
N LEU A 206 -4.98 2.25 2.20
CA LEU A 206 -5.44 2.01 0.84
C LEU A 206 -6.20 3.21 0.29
N HIS A 207 -5.75 3.70 -0.86
CA HIS A 207 -6.50 4.66 -1.67
C HIS A 207 -7.45 3.91 -2.60
N LEU A 208 -8.72 3.82 -2.23
CA LEU A 208 -9.67 2.96 -2.92
C LEU A 208 -10.12 3.48 -4.29
N THR A 209 -10.05 4.78 -4.53
CA THR A 209 -10.64 5.45 -5.70
C THR A 209 -9.64 5.97 -6.73
N GLY A 210 -8.37 6.09 -6.40
CA GLY A 210 -7.36 6.75 -7.25
C GLY A 210 -6.53 5.81 -8.13
N HIS A 211 -6.57 4.50 -7.92
CA HIS A 211 -5.61 3.53 -8.43
C HIS A 211 -6.28 2.31 -9.06
N ILE A 212 -5.49 1.26 -9.36
CA ILE A 212 -6.02 0.03 -9.94
C ILE A 212 -6.91 -0.68 -8.92
N PRO A 213 -8.21 -0.80 -9.20
CA PRO A 213 -9.19 -1.26 -8.23
C PRO A 213 -9.06 -2.76 -7.94
N ARG A 214 -9.15 -3.09 -6.67
CA ARG A 214 -9.18 -4.47 -6.19
C ARG A 214 -10.22 -4.59 -5.09
N ASP A 215 -10.90 -5.69 -5.04
CA ASP A 215 -11.69 -6.06 -3.86
C ASP A 215 -10.75 -6.67 -2.82
N TYR A 216 -10.09 -5.79 -2.07
CA TYR A 216 -9.14 -6.18 -1.04
C TYR A 216 -9.81 -7.03 0.05
N LEU A 217 -10.98 -6.62 0.54
CA LEU A 217 -11.67 -7.32 1.63
C LEU A 217 -11.94 -8.78 1.28
N TRP A 218 -12.47 -9.03 0.08
CA TRP A 218 -12.71 -10.39 -0.37
C TRP A 218 -11.43 -11.18 -0.64
N GLN A 219 -10.41 -10.53 -1.21
CA GLN A 219 -9.14 -11.21 -1.49
C GLN A 219 -8.45 -11.61 -0.20
N PHE A 220 -8.40 -10.73 0.82
CA PHE A 220 -7.85 -11.06 2.13
C PHE A 220 -8.65 -12.18 2.79
N LYS A 221 -9.99 -12.05 2.85
CA LYS A 221 -10.86 -13.09 3.42
C LYS A 221 -10.67 -14.45 2.75
N ARG A 222 -10.55 -14.48 1.42
CA ARG A 222 -10.30 -15.73 0.69
C ARG A 222 -8.95 -16.36 1.01
N ASN A 223 -7.99 -15.60 1.48
CA ASN A 223 -6.66 -16.07 1.85
C ASN A 223 -6.48 -16.24 3.38
N GLY A 224 -7.57 -16.33 4.14
CA GLY A 224 -7.55 -16.62 5.58
C GLY A 224 -7.20 -15.42 6.45
N PHE A 225 -7.63 -14.22 6.04
CA PHE A 225 -7.48 -13.00 6.81
C PHE A 225 -8.81 -12.26 6.90
N SER A 226 -9.15 -11.78 8.09
CA SER A 226 -10.33 -10.96 8.35
C SER A 226 -9.96 -9.57 8.84
N VAL A 227 -10.88 -8.61 8.63
CA VAL A 227 -10.71 -7.23 9.09
C VAL A 227 -10.82 -7.19 10.61
N LYS A 228 -9.76 -6.81 11.29
CA LYS A 228 -9.74 -6.55 12.75
C LYS A 228 -10.09 -5.10 13.05
N TYR A 229 -9.66 -4.18 12.20
CA TYR A 229 -9.83 -2.75 12.36
C TYR A 229 -9.91 -2.07 11.00
N SER A 230 -10.73 -1.04 10.91
CA SER A 230 -10.80 -0.16 9.73
C SER A 230 -11.19 1.25 10.15
N THR A 231 -10.57 2.25 9.57
CA THR A 231 -10.97 3.65 9.70
C THR A 231 -10.73 4.39 8.39
N GLN A 232 -11.64 5.31 8.08
CA GLN A 232 -11.44 6.26 6.99
C GLN A 232 -10.43 7.32 7.41
N VAL A 233 -9.56 7.74 6.49
CA VAL A 233 -8.61 8.82 6.67
C VAL A 233 -9.22 10.08 6.07
N GLU A 234 -9.69 10.99 6.93
CA GLU A 234 -10.54 12.14 6.54
C GLU A 234 -9.80 13.26 5.77
N ASP A 235 -8.47 13.30 5.85
CA ASP A 235 -7.68 14.45 5.35
C ASP A 235 -6.99 14.19 4.01
N SER A 236 -7.30 13.10 3.34
CA SER A 236 -6.72 12.80 2.02
C SER A 236 -7.55 13.43 0.90
N VAL A 237 -6.87 13.96 -0.10
CA VAL A 237 -7.48 14.49 -1.33
C VAL A 237 -8.28 13.39 -2.06
N ASP A 238 -7.87 12.13 -1.85
CA ASP A 238 -8.56 10.91 -2.27
C ASP A 238 -8.91 10.13 -1.00
N SER A 239 -10.13 9.61 -0.87
CA SER A 239 -10.52 8.84 0.31
C SER A 239 -9.60 7.64 0.50
N SER A 240 -8.89 7.59 1.62
CA SER A 240 -8.07 6.44 2.00
C SER A 240 -8.66 5.75 3.22
N HIS A 241 -8.35 4.47 3.36
CA HIS A 241 -8.75 3.64 4.50
C HIS A 241 -7.53 2.97 5.10
N LEU A 242 -7.34 3.15 6.40
CA LEU A 242 -6.40 2.36 7.17
C LEU A 242 -7.10 1.08 7.63
N ILE A 243 -6.63 -0.07 7.16
CA ILE A 243 -7.26 -1.38 7.42
C ILE A 243 -6.24 -2.34 8.00
N PHE A 244 -6.58 -2.95 9.13
CA PHE A 244 -5.83 -4.05 9.71
C PHE A 244 -6.52 -5.38 9.43
N PHE A 245 -5.86 -6.24 8.68
CA PHE A 245 -6.23 -7.61 8.41
C PHE A 245 -5.42 -8.55 9.31
N ALA A 246 -6.09 -9.33 10.14
CA ALA A 246 -5.46 -10.36 10.95
C ALA A 246 -5.72 -11.75 10.34
N ARG A 247 -4.77 -12.68 10.50
CA ARG A 247 -4.97 -14.07 10.10
C ARG A 247 -6.04 -14.71 11.00
N ASP A 248 -6.95 -15.47 10.38
CA ASP A 248 -8.04 -16.20 11.06
C ASP A 248 -7.50 -17.33 11.95
#